data_835f7f95cf210be05b974948e4ee7f51
#
_entry.id   835f7f95cf210be05b974948e4ee7f51
#
_cell.length_a   1.000
_cell.length_b   1.000
_cell.length_c   1.000
_cell.angle_alpha   90.00
_cell.angle_beta   90.00
_cell.angle_gamma   90.00
#
_symmetry.space_group_name_H-M   'P 1'
#
loop_
_entity.id
_entity.type
_entity.pdbx_description
1 polymer ?
#
loop_
_entity_poly.entity_id
_entity_poly.type
_entity_poly.pdbx_seq_one_letter_code
_entity_poly.pdbx_strand_id
1 'polypeptide(L)'
;MSFNFPTTDELNEQGFDKQFLSALTHVKKHMDEDSNTPIHFGAFIYFWERYLFAHADRLSENYKGGSWTLENGFWCLDSNDQFDVHTGYGAKYTVNAMEFSIIVNLFALSHMAITTYQQKGNEFINMLSVNFSDYIKLLLDRSLEKLNTEAIYMVTD
;
A
#
# COMPACT_ATOMS: atom_id res chain seq x y z
N MET A 1 -8.33 8.57 19.12
CA MET A 1 -7.62 9.22 18.01
C MET A 1 -8.61 9.48 16.89
N SER A 2 -8.76 10.72 16.52
CA SER A 2 -9.64 11.08 15.41
C SER A 2 -8.85 10.96 14.10
N PHE A 3 -9.43 10.29 13.14
CA PHE A 3 -8.87 10.17 11.79
C PHE A 3 -9.59 11.19 10.90
N ASN A 4 -8.83 12.14 10.33
CA ASN A 4 -9.36 13.10 9.36
C ASN A 4 -9.28 12.50 7.97
N PHE A 5 -10.44 12.12 7.45
CA PHE A 5 -10.53 11.56 6.12
C PHE A 5 -10.32 12.66 5.08
N PRO A 6 -9.43 12.51 4.10
CA PRO A 6 -9.21 13.53 3.08
C PRO A 6 -10.49 13.79 2.28
N THR A 7 -10.68 15.05 1.87
CA THR A 7 -11.80 15.40 1.00
C THR A 7 -11.54 14.95 -0.43
N THR A 8 -12.61 14.83 -1.22
CA THR A 8 -12.50 14.50 -2.64
C THR A 8 -11.61 15.50 -3.39
N ASP A 9 -11.75 16.80 -3.05
CA ASP A 9 -10.94 17.84 -3.68
C ASP A 9 -9.46 17.70 -3.35
N GLU A 10 -9.13 17.42 -2.08
CA GLU A 10 -7.75 17.17 -1.67
C GLU A 10 -7.13 15.98 -2.41
N LEU A 11 -7.92 14.92 -2.57
CA LEU A 11 -7.48 13.72 -3.27
C LEU A 11 -7.27 14.00 -4.77
N ASN A 12 -8.17 14.75 -5.39
CA ASN A 12 -8.02 15.15 -6.79
C ASN A 12 -6.77 16.01 -7.00
N GLU A 13 -6.49 16.94 -6.08
CA GLU A 13 -5.28 17.77 -6.13
C GLU A 13 -4.02 16.94 -6.04
N GLN A 14 -4.05 15.82 -5.31
CA GLN A 14 -2.95 14.89 -5.18
C GLN A 14 -2.84 13.93 -6.37
N GLY A 15 -3.74 14.01 -7.33
CA GLY A 15 -3.71 13.19 -8.53
C GLY A 15 -4.21 11.76 -8.33
N PHE A 16 -5.06 11.53 -7.33
CA PHE A 16 -5.61 10.20 -7.10
C PHE A 16 -6.55 9.77 -8.21
N ASP A 17 -6.50 8.50 -8.48
CA ASP A 17 -7.28 7.86 -9.52
C ASP A 17 -8.75 7.75 -9.12
N LYS A 18 -9.62 7.72 -10.14
CA LYS A 18 -11.07 7.60 -9.98
C LYS A 18 -11.47 6.32 -9.22
N GLN A 19 -10.77 5.23 -9.44
CA GLN A 19 -11.03 3.97 -8.75
C GLN A 19 -10.71 4.06 -7.26
N PHE A 20 -9.58 4.68 -6.92
CA PHE A 20 -9.21 4.94 -5.53
C PHE A 20 -10.22 5.87 -4.86
N LEU A 21 -10.65 6.93 -5.56
CA LEU A 21 -11.68 7.84 -5.06
C LEU A 21 -12.99 7.11 -4.80
N SER A 22 -13.35 6.17 -5.69
CA SER A 22 -14.56 5.34 -5.52
C SER A 22 -14.45 4.47 -4.27
N ALA A 23 -13.30 3.83 -4.05
CA ALA A 23 -13.07 3.01 -2.85
C ALA A 23 -13.16 3.85 -1.59
N LEU A 24 -12.55 5.05 -1.58
CA LEU A 24 -12.59 5.95 -0.44
C LEU A 24 -14.01 6.49 -0.20
N THR A 25 -14.78 6.75 -1.25
CA THR A 25 -16.19 7.17 -1.12
C THR A 25 -17.00 6.07 -0.44
N HIS A 26 -16.77 4.83 -0.82
CA HIS A 26 -17.43 3.67 -0.20
C HIS A 26 -17.07 3.57 1.29
N VAL A 27 -15.80 3.71 1.62
CA VAL A 27 -15.32 3.72 3.01
C VAL A 27 -15.99 4.84 3.80
N LYS A 28 -16.01 6.06 3.24
CA LYS A 28 -16.62 7.22 3.88
C LYS A 28 -18.11 7.01 4.15
N LYS A 29 -18.82 6.42 3.19
CA LYS A 29 -20.24 6.09 3.37
C LYS A 29 -20.44 5.16 4.58
N HIS A 30 -19.61 4.13 4.71
CA HIS A 30 -19.65 3.23 5.85
C HIS A 30 -19.29 3.93 7.15
N MET A 31 -18.38 4.92 7.11
CA MET A 31 -18.05 5.73 8.28
C MET A 31 -19.26 6.51 8.80
N ASP A 32 -20.13 6.98 7.90
CA ASP A 32 -21.35 7.70 8.25
C ASP A 32 -22.44 6.77 8.79
N GLU A 33 -22.48 5.52 8.31
CA GLU A 33 -23.51 4.53 8.68
C GLU A 33 -23.13 3.73 9.93
N ASP A 34 -21.83 3.51 10.17
CA ASP A 34 -21.32 2.70 11.27
C ASP A 34 -20.31 3.51 12.08
N SER A 35 -20.64 3.77 13.34
CA SER A 35 -19.79 4.54 14.25
C SER A 35 -18.43 3.88 14.52
N ASN A 36 -18.28 2.58 14.25
CA ASN A 36 -17.01 1.85 14.42
C ASN A 36 -16.11 1.92 13.19
N THR A 37 -16.60 2.38 12.04
CA THR A 37 -15.81 2.43 10.80
C THR A 37 -14.55 3.27 10.92
N PRO A 38 -14.55 4.48 11.56
CA PRO A 38 -13.31 5.23 11.76
C PRO A 38 -12.25 4.46 12.55
N ILE A 39 -12.68 3.66 13.53
CA ILE A 39 -11.80 2.82 14.33
C ILE A 39 -11.21 1.71 13.46
N HIS A 40 -12.04 1.08 12.63
CA HIS A 40 -11.61 0.02 11.71
C HIS A 40 -10.63 0.56 10.67
N PHE A 41 -10.86 1.77 10.15
CA PHE A 41 -9.93 2.40 9.21
C PHE A 41 -8.59 2.71 9.87
N GLY A 42 -8.61 3.24 11.09
CA GLY A 42 -7.40 3.48 11.88
C GLY A 42 -6.63 2.20 12.16
N ALA A 43 -7.33 1.11 12.50
CA ALA A 43 -6.73 -0.20 12.68
C ALA A 43 -6.11 -0.71 11.39
N PHE A 44 -6.77 -0.52 10.24
CA PHE A 44 -6.23 -0.88 8.93
C PHE A 44 -4.89 -0.19 8.66
N ILE A 45 -4.83 1.13 8.86
CA ILE A 45 -3.60 1.90 8.67
C ILE A 45 -2.48 1.39 9.59
N TYR A 46 -2.80 1.13 10.84
CA TYR A 46 -1.84 0.62 11.81
C TYR A 46 -1.30 -0.77 11.42
N PHE A 47 -2.16 -1.69 11.02
CA PHE A 47 -1.75 -3.02 10.59
C PHE A 47 -0.94 -2.95 9.29
N TRP A 48 -1.34 -2.11 8.35
CA TRP A 48 -0.61 -1.90 7.11
C TRP A 48 0.83 -1.47 7.39
N GLU A 49 1.01 -0.49 8.28
CA GLU A 49 2.34 -0.02 8.67
C GLU A 49 3.18 -1.16 9.27
N ARG A 50 2.61 -1.95 10.14
CA ARG A 50 3.33 -3.06 10.77
C ARG A 50 3.75 -4.13 9.75
N TYR A 51 2.85 -4.52 8.87
CA TYR A 51 3.17 -5.46 7.80
C TYR A 51 4.20 -4.87 6.85
N LEU A 52 4.10 -3.57 6.58
CA LEU A 52 5.05 -2.85 5.73
C LEU A 52 6.47 -2.99 6.26
N PHE A 53 6.69 -2.68 7.53
CA PHE A 53 8.03 -2.74 8.13
C PHE A 53 8.58 -4.16 8.15
N ALA A 54 7.75 -5.15 8.45
CA ALA A 54 8.18 -6.54 8.45
C ALA A 54 8.61 -7.00 7.05
N HIS A 55 7.87 -6.62 6.02
CA HIS A 55 8.23 -6.98 4.64
C HIS A 55 9.45 -6.20 4.14
N ALA A 56 9.60 -4.92 4.51
CA ALA A 56 10.77 -4.14 4.13
C ALA A 56 12.06 -4.79 4.63
N ASP A 57 12.08 -5.21 5.90
CA ASP A 57 13.24 -5.88 6.48
C ASP A 57 13.55 -7.21 5.78
N ARG A 58 12.51 -7.95 5.38
CA ARG A 58 12.67 -9.26 4.77
C ARG A 58 13.11 -9.17 3.30
N LEU A 59 12.62 -8.16 2.57
CA LEU A 59 12.79 -8.10 1.11
C LEU A 59 14.14 -7.59 0.67
N SER A 60 14.84 -6.83 1.51
CA SER A 60 16.15 -6.27 1.13
C SER A 60 17.12 -6.31 2.29
N GLU A 61 18.29 -6.92 2.05
CA GLU A 61 19.36 -7.00 3.06
C GLU A 61 19.97 -5.64 3.36
N ASN A 62 19.99 -4.73 2.40
CA ASN A 62 20.58 -3.40 2.59
C ASN A 62 19.57 -2.37 3.12
N TYR A 63 18.33 -2.75 3.35
CA TYR A 63 17.37 -1.88 4.03
C TYR A 63 17.69 -1.83 5.53
N LYS A 64 17.91 -0.63 6.05
CA LYS A 64 18.30 -0.42 7.46
C LYS A 64 17.34 0.51 8.20
N GLY A 65 16.08 0.49 7.82
CA GLY A 65 15.11 1.41 8.35
C GLY A 65 15.01 2.69 7.53
N GLY A 66 14.21 3.61 7.98
CA GLY A 66 14.02 4.88 7.30
C GLY A 66 12.70 5.53 7.66
N SER A 67 12.45 6.68 7.08
CA SER A 67 11.22 7.43 7.29
C SER A 67 10.22 7.10 6.19
N TRP A 68 9.06 6.60 6.60
CA TRP A 68 7.96 6.28 5.70
C TRP A 68 6.81 7.26 5.93
N THR A 69 6.25 7.77 4.86
CA THR A 69 5.07 8.65 4.90
C THR A 69 3.97 8.10 4.01
N LEU A 70 2.74 8.25 4.43
CA LEU A 70 1.58 7.83 3.64
C LEU A 70 1.24 8.96 2.67
N GLU A 71 1.68 8.81 1.43
CA GLU A 71 1.51 9.78 0.35
C GLU A 71 0.98 9.09 -0.89
N ASN A 72 0.15 9.81 -1.66
CA ASN A 72 -0.37 9.29 -2.94
C ASN A 72 -1.12 7.95 -2.81
N GLY A 73 -1.64 7.65 -1.63
CA GLY A 73 -2.42 6.43 -1.40
C GLY A 73 -1.62 5.19 -1.01
N PHE A 74 -0.31 5.34 -0.75
CA PHE A 74 0.53 4.26 -0.23
C PHE A 74 1.71 4.80 0.56
N TRP A 75 2.37 3.91 1.30
CA TRP A 75 3.52 4.29 2.11
C TRP A 75 4.75 4.47 1.23
N CYS A 76 5.40 5.63 1.35
CA CYS A 76 6.59 5.98 0.58
C CYS A 76 7.80 6.13 1.49
N LEU A 77 8.88 5.44 1.15
CA LEU A 77 10.17 5.58 1.86
C LEU A 77 10.91 6.81 1.35
N ASP A 78 11.26 7.69 2.27
CA ASP A 78 12.08 8.87 1.96
C ASP A 78 13.57 8.47 2.00
N SER A 79 14.12 8.18 0.83
CA SER A 79 15.50 7.74 0.69
C SER A 79 16.00 7.97 -0.73
N ASN A 80 17.29 8.26 -0.86
CA ASN A 80 17.98 8.31 -2.15
C ASN A 80 18.79 7.02 -2.41
N ASP A 81 18.72 6.06 -1.52
CA ASP A 81 19.43 4.80 -1.65
C ASP A 81 18.77 3.89 -2.68
N GLN A 82 19.53 2.89 -3.10
CA GLN A 82 19.01 1.80 -3.92
C GLN A 82 18.95 0.53 -3.08
N PHE A 83 18.01 -0.34 -3.41
CA PHE A 83 17.71 -1.53 -2.62
C PHE A 83 17.80 -2.76 -3.50
N ASP A 84 18.48 -3.77 -3.00
CA ASP A 84 18.58 -5.07 -3.66
C ASP A 84 17.43 -5.96 -3.17
N VAL A 85 16.60 -6.40 -4.10
CA VAL A 85 15.45 -7.27 -3.80
C VAL A 85 15.57 -8.57 -4.57
N HIS A 86 15.14 -9.66 -3.95
CA HIS A 86 15.23 -11.00 -4.53
C HIS A 86 13.86 -11.54 -4.89
N THR A 87 13.79 -12.22 -6.03
CA THR A 87 12.60 -13.00 -6.38
C THR A 87 12.63 -14.35 -5.68
N GLY A 88 11.49 -15.05 -5.66
CA GLY A 88 11.43 -16.43 -5.19
C GLY A 88 12.26 -17.41 -6.00
N TYR A 89 12.71 -17.00 -7.19
CA TYR A 89 13.52 -17.82 -8.09
C TYR A 89 15.02 -17.54 -7.95
N GLY A 90 15.42 -16.70 -7.02
CA GLY A 90 16.82 -16.36 -6.79
C GLY A 90 17.36 -15.24 -7.68
N ALA A 91 16.56 -14.66 -8.57
CA ALA A 91 16.97 -13.48 -9.32
C ALA A 91 16.99 -12.25 -8.41
N LYS A 92 17.95 -11.35 -8.67
CA LYS A 92 18.10 -10.11 -7.89
C LYS A 92 17.87 -8.90 -8.78
N TYR A 93 17.12 -7.93 -8.24
CA TYR A 93 16.90 -6.64 -8.89
C TYR A 93 17.34 -5.52 -7.95
N THR A 94 17.97 -4.49 -8.52
CA THR A 94 18.29 -3.28 -7.79
C THR A 94 17.26 -2.22 -8.17
N VAL A 95 16.58 -1.66 -7.17
CA VAL A 95 15.46 -0.74 -7.36
C VAL A 95 15.69 0.52 -6.53
N ASN A 96 15.08 1.63 -6.95
CA ASN A 96 15.12 2.87 -6.18
C ASN A 96 14.10 2.84 -5.02
N ALA A 97 14.09 3.90 -4.20
CA ALA A 97 13.21 3.95 -3.03
C ALA A 97 11.72 3.92 -3.40
N MET A 98 11.32 4.57 -4.50
CA MET A 98 9.92 4.55 -4.95
C MET A 98 9.52 3.14 -5.39
N GLU A 99 10.33 2.48 -6.19
CA GLU A 99 10.09 1.10 -6.64
C GLU A 99 10.07 0.14 -5.47
N PHE A 100 11.00 0.29 -4.53
CA PHE A 100 11.03 -0.51 -3.30
C PHE A 100 9.77 -0.29 -2.47
N SER A 101 9.34 0.98 -2.32
CA SER A 101 8.11 1.31 -1.60
C SER A 101 6.90 0.58 -2.20
N ILE A 102 6.76 0.61 -3.51
CA ILE A 102 5.65 -0.07 -4.20
C ILE A 102 5.70 -1.57 -3.95
N ILE A 103 6.87 -2.19 -4.08
CA ILE A 103 7.05 -3.63 -3.83
C ILE A 103 6.63 -3.98 -2.40
N VAL A 104 7.11 -3.23 -1.42
CA VAL A 104 6.83 -3.50 -0.01
C VAL A 104 5.33 -3.34 0.29
N ASN A 105 4.70 -2.29 -0.26
CA ASN A 105 3.25 -2.08 -0.09
C ASN A 105 2.44 -3.23 -0.67
N LEU A 106 2.79 -3.70 -1.86
CA LEU A 106 2.07 -4.80 -2.51
C LEU A 106 2.18 -6.09 -1.69
N PHE A 107 3.36 -6.41 -1.15
CA PHE A 107 3.52 -7.55 -0.27
C PHE A 107 2.72 -7.39 1.02
N ALA A 108 2.78 -6.23 1.65
CA ALA A 108 2.05 -5.96 2.89
C ALA A 108 0.53 -6.09 2.70
N LEU A 109 0.00 -5.42 1.68
CA LEU A 109 -1.44 -5.44 1.39
C LEU A 109 -1.92 -6.84 0.99
N SER A 110 -1.15 -7.54 0.18
CA SER A 110 -1.46 -8.92 -0.22
C SER A 110 -1.49 -9.85 1.00
N HIS A 111 -0.51 -9.72 1.89
CA HIS A 111 -0.46 -10.50 3.12
C HIS A 111 -1.68 -10.22 4.01
N MET A 112 -2.03 -8.93 4.17
CA MET A 112 -3.21 -8.54 4.93
C MET A 112 -4.50 -9.09 4.31
N ALA A 113 -4.62 -9.03 2.98
CA ALA A 113 -5.79 -9.54 2.27
C ALA A 113 -5.94 -11.06 2.47
N ILE A 114 -4.84 -11.81 2.38
CA ILE A 114 -4.85 -13.26 2.60
C ILE A 114 -5.21 -13.58 4.03
N THR A 115 -4.60 -12.90 4.99
CA THR A 115 -4.79 -13.15 6.43
C THR A 115 -6.22 -12.85 6.87
N THR A 116 -6.85 -11.82 6.29
CA THR A 116 -8.20 -11.39 6.68
C THR A 116 -9.30 -11.99 5.80
N TYR A 117 -8.95 -12.77 4.78
CA TYR A 117 -9.93 -13.38 3.89
C TYR A 117 -10.88 -14.28 4.68
N GLN A 118 -12.17 -14.02 4.55
CA GLN A 118 -13.25 -14.78 5.24
C GLN A 118 -13.13 -14.80 6.77
N GLN A 119 -12.33 -13.92 7.37
CA GLN A 119 -12.31 -13.78 8.82
C GLN A 119 -13.48 -12.92 9.30
N LYS A 120 -14.29 -13.48 10.19
CA LYS A 120 -15.40 -12.77 10.79
C LYS A 120 -14.88 -11.58 11.61
N GLY A 121 -15.42 -10.40 11.36
CA GLY A 121 -15.00 -9.17 12.02
C GLY A 121 -13.91 -8.39 11.29
N ASN A 122 -13.28 -8.99 10.28
CA ASN A 122 -12.20 -8.35 9.51
C ASN A 122 -12.55 -8.11 8.03
N GLU A 123 -13.83 -8.18 7.69
CA GLU A 123 -14.29 -8.00 6.31
C GLU A 123 -13.92 -6.61 5.76
N PHE A 124 -13.98 -5.60 6.61
CA PHE A 124 -13.65 -4.23 6.24
C PHE A 124 -12.15 -4.08 5.93
N ILE A 125 -11.30 -4.65 6.79
CA ILE A 125 -9.85 -4.63 6.60
C ILE A 125 -9.48 -5.39 5.32
N ASN A 126 -10.12 -6.54 5.08
CA ASN A 126 -9.92 -7.31 3.85
C ASN A 126 -10.26 -6.49 2.61
N MET A 127 -11.42 -5.85 2.60
CA MET A 127 -11.86 -5.01 1.49
C MET A 127 -10.87 -3.88 1.19
N LEU A 128 -10.41 -3.19 2.24
CA LEU A 128 -9.45 -2.10 2.08
C LEU A 128 -8.11 -2.60 1.54
N SER A 129 -7.63 -3.74 2.04
CA SER A 129 -6.37 -4.33 1.59
C SER A 129 -6.41 -4.63 0.10
N VAL A 130 -7.50 -5.22 -0.38
CA VAL A 130 -7.69 -5.51 -1.80
C VAL A 130 -7.78 -4.23 -2.63
N ASN A 131 -8.58 -3.26 -2.18
CA ASN A 131 -8.80 -2.01 -2.91
C ASN A 131 -7.52 -1.18 -3.03
N PHE A 132 -6.75 -1.06 -1.97
CA PHE A 132 -5.47 -0.33 -2.03
C PHE A 132 -4.44 -1.06 -2.88
N SER A 133 -4.41 -2.38 -2.84
CA SER A 133 -3.54 -3.18 -3.72
C SER A 133 -3.88 -2.96 -5.20
N ASP A 134 -5.17 -3.01 -5.54
CA ASP A 134 -5.63 -2.78 -6.91
C ASP A 134 -5.30 -1.36 -7.39
N TYR A 135 -5.43 -0.39 -6.51
CA TYR A 135 -5.06 1.00 -6.81
C TYR A 135 -3.56 1.12 -7.16
N ILE A 136 -2.70 0.50 -6.38
CA ILE A 136 -1.24 0.55 -6.64
C ILE A 136 -0.93 -0.11 -7.98
N LYS A 137 -1.55 -1.24 -8.29
CA LYS A 137 -1.37 -1.91 -9.58
C LYS A 137 -1.80 -1.04 -10.75
N LEU A 138 -2.89 -0.29 -10.58
CA LEU A 138 -3.36 0.65 -11.59
C LEU A 138 -2.35 1.79 -11.80
N LEU A 139 -1.76 2.31 -10.72
CA LEU A 139 -0.69 3.30 -10.82
C LEU A 139 0.51 2.77 -11.60
N LEU A 140 0.88 1.51 -11.37
CA LEU A 140 1.98 0.87 -12.09
C LEU A 140 1.71 0.82 -13.59
N ASP A 141 0.50 0.48 -14.00
CA ASP A 141 0.12 0.41 -15.41
C ASP A 141 0.24 1.76 -16.12
N ARG A 142 0.17 2.86 -15.35
CA ARG A 142 0.29 4.22 -15.88
C ARG A 142 1.68 4.81 -15.79
N SER A 143 2.62 4.13 -15.12
CA SER A 143 3.96 4.66 -14.81
C SER A 143 5.07 4.03 -15.65
N LEU A 144 4.73 3.49 -16.82
CA LEU A 144 5.60 2.66 -17.64
C LEU A 144 6.98 3.25 -17.97
N GLU A 145 7.10 4.59 -18.02
CA GLU A 145 8.35 5.25 -18.44
C GLU A 145 9.25 5.65 -17.25
N LYS A 146 8.72 5.71 -16.03
CA LYS A 146 9.41 6.28 -14.89
C LYS A 146 9.91 5.26 -13.89
N LEU A 147 9.37 4.05 -13.91
CA LEU A 147 9.65 3.01 -12.92
C LEU A 147 10.07 1.72 -13.63
N ASN A 148 10.91 0.95 -12.97
CA ASN A 148 11.24 -0.40 -13.41
C ASN A 148 10.09 -1.34 -13.05
N THR A 149 9.01 -1.28 -13.85
CA THR A 149 7.81 -2.09 -13.62
C THR A 149 8.09 -3.58 -13.77
N GLU A 150 9.02 -3.95 -14.67
CA GLU A 150 9.43 -5.34 -14.82
C GLU A 150 9.96 -5.91 -13.50
N ALA A 151 10.88 -5.20 -12.84
CA ALA A 151 11.42 -5.64 -11.56
C ALA A 151 10.31 -5.75 -10.50
N ILE A 152 9.39 -4.78 -10.46
CA ILE A 152 8.28 -4.79 -9.51
C ILE A 152 7.41 -6.03 -9.72
N TYR A 153 6.99 -6.28 -10.95
CA TYR A 153 6.14 -7.44 -11.26
C TYR A 153 6.87 -8.77 -11.01
N MET A 154 8.16 -8.86 -11.36
CA MET A 154 8.93 -10.09 -11.15
C MET A 154 9.12 -10.41 -9.67
N VAL A 155 9.29 -9.40 -8.83
CA VAL A 155 9.47 -9.60 -7.39
C VAL A 155 8.15 -9.90 -6.69
N THR A 156 7.04 -9.26 -7.12
CA THR A 156 5.75 -9.39 -6.44
C THR A 156 4.90 -10.56 -6.93
N ASP A 157 5.26 -11.19 -8.01
CA ASP A 157 4.52 -12.36 -8.53
C ASP A 157 4.78 -13.63 -7.71
#